data_4f270fa23fa05c54360b947ece6c74c7
#
_entry.id   4f270fa23fa05c54360b947ece6c74c7
#
_cell.length_a   1.000
_cell.length_b   1.000
_cell.length_c   1.000
_cell.angle_alpha   90.00
_cell.angle_beta   90.00
_cell.angle_gamma   90.00
#
_symmetry.space_group_name_H-M   'P 1'
#
loop_
_entity.id
_entity.type
_entity.pdbx_description
1 polymer ?
#
loop_
_entity_poly.entity_id
_entity_poly.type
_entity_poly.pdbx_seq_one_letter_code
_entity_poly.pdbx_strand_id
1 'polypeptide(L)'
;MKLCHRSGTVIILCSAMAGATHAQDDWTNTRDSFICRSSTEIREIKTYISENGPSCRVDYIKHGTTQTIWSSSTNRSYCDGKASNLAARLGAGNFSCKPLHLQGSDKD
;
A
#
# COMPACT_ATOMS: atom_id res chain seq x y z
N MET A 1 -21.73 22.06 11.31
CA MET A 1 -22.09 22.51 10.73
C MET A 1 -22.71 23.72 10.89
N LYS A 2 -23.44 23.95 11.51
CA LYS A 2 -23.95 24.97 11.61
C LYS A 2 -23.09 25.98 12.14
N LEU A 3 -22.27 25.81 12.87
CA LEU A 3 -21.45 26.71 13.35
C LEU A 3 -20.82 27.50 12.36
N CYS A 4 -20.43 26.98 11.33
CA CYS A 4 -19.82 27.72 10.35
C CYS A 4 -20.55 28.88 9.93
N HIS A 5 -21.75 28.90 9.93
CA HIS A 5 -22.34 30.01 9.42
C HIS A 5 -22.78 30.93 10.41
N ARG A 6 -22.60 30.82 11.55
CA ARG A 6 -23.07 31.64 12.43
C ARG A 6 -22.36 32.85 12.33
N SER A 7 -21.60 33.36 12.37
CA SER A 7 -21.10 34.57 12.39
C SER A 7 -20.34 34.70 11.23
N GLY A 8 -20.27 35.50 10.50
CA GLY A 8 -19.56 35.64 9.35
C GLY A 8 -18.15 35.37 9.42
N THR A 9 -17.50 35.71 10.37
CA THR A 9 -16.15 35.53 10.40
C THR A 9 -15.75 34.11 10.49
N VAL A 10 -16.44 33.38 11.08
CA VAL A 10 -16.09 32.06 11.23
C VAL A 10 -16.10 31.24 10.04
N ILE A 11 -16.83 31.55 9.09
CA ILE A 11 -16.85 30.85 7.91
C ILE A 11 -15.53 30.49 7.36
N ILE A 12 -14.61 31.30 7.38
CA ILE A 12 -13.37 31.02 6.87
C ILE A 12 -12.77 29.77 7.38
N LEU A 13 -12.85 29.50 8.57
CA LEU A 13 -12.32 28.34 9.09
C LEU A 13 -12.83 27.10 8.48
N CYS A 14 -14.02 27.01 8.23
CA CYS A 14 -14.53 25.83 7.65
C CYS A 14 -13.92 25.54 6.36
N SER A 15 -13.71 26.50 5.59
CA SER A 15 -13.19 26.23 4.32
C SER A 15 -11.80 25.69 4.44
N ALA A 16 -11.06 26.14 5.29
CA ALA A 16 -9.74 25.71 5.42
C ALA A 16 -9.66 24.27 5.65
N MET A 17 -10.42 23.77 6.41
CA MET A 17 -10.37 22.46 6.66
C MET A 17 -10.62 21.61 5.57
N ALA A 18 -11.50 21.84 4.81
CA ALA A 18 -11.78 21.04 3.76
C ALA A 18 -10.65 20.73 2.89
N GLY A 19 -9.87 21.51 2.62
CA GLY A 19 -8.91 21.21 1.71
C GLY A 19 -7.91 20.28 2.07
N ALA A 20 -7.71 20.06 3.14
CA ALA A 20 -6.77 19.24 3.54
C ALA A 20 -6.82 17.90 3.18
N THR A 21 -7.71 17.45 2.93
CA THR A 21 -7.74 16.15 2.71
C THR A 21 -7.29 15.67 1.60
N HIS A 22 -6.98 15.32 1.04
CA HIS A 22 -6.72 14.69 0.06
C HIS A 22 -5.73 14.15 -0.34
N ALA A 23 -5.49 13.74 -0.49
CA ALA A 23 -4.68 13.25 -0.72
C ALA A 23 -4.14 12.62 -1.56
N GLN A 24 -3.92 12.25 -1.99
CA GLN A 24 -3.30 11.79 -2.68
C GLN A 24 -2.88 10.58 -2.74
N ASP A 25 -2.84 9.89 -2.28
CA ASP A 25 -2.46 8.74 -2.30
C ASP A 25 -3.11 7.92 -3.18
N ASP A 26 -3.08 7.79 -4.36
CA ASP A 26 -3.68 6.92 -5.20
C ASP A 26 -2.82 5.74 -5.39
N TRP A 27 -2.63 4.98 -4.45
CA TRP A 27 -1.81 3.78 -4.54
C TRP A 27 -2.67 2.57 -4.73
N THR A 28 -2.28 1.69 -5.62
CA THR A 28 -3.04 0.47 -5.90
C THR A 28 -2.17 -0.75 -5.66
N ASN A 29 -2.69 -1.76 -5.04
CA ASN A 29 -1.96 -2.99 -4.85
C ASN A 29 -1.85 -3.69 -6.17
N THR A 30 -0.77 -4.33 -6.44
CA THR A 30 -0.60 -5.01 -7.70
C THR A 30 -0.69 -6.47 -7.51
N ARG A 31 -0.57 -7.26 -8.58
CA ARG A 31 -0.63 -8.62 -8.46
C ARG A 31 0.59 -9.15 -7.88
N ASP A 32 1.67 -8.42 -7.73
CA ASP A 32 2.89 -8.92 -7.17
C ASP A 32 2.88 -8.72 -5.66
N SER A 33 1.82 -9.07 -5.04
CA SER A 33 1.71 -9.05 -3.59
C SER A 33 1.57 -10.49 -3.14
N PHE A 34 2.09 -10.81 -1.98
CA PHE A 34 2.11 -12.18 -1.50
C PHE A 34 1.78 -12.31 -0.03
N ILE A 35 1.24 -13.45 0.33
CA ILE A 35 1.05 -13.73 1.73
C ILE A 35 1.88 -14.95 1.98
N CYS A 36 2.77 -14.89 2.95
CA CYS A 36 3.71 -15.94 3.25
C CYS A 36 3.47 -16.51 4.64
N ARG A 37 3.31 -17.80 4.74
CA ARG A 37 3.04 -18.41 6.02
C ARG A 37 4.06 -19.45 6.39
N SER A 38 4.42 -19.48 7.66
CA SER A 38 5.26 -20.54 8.17
C SER A 38 4.45 -21.21 9.25
N SER A 39 5.02 -22.14 9.99
CA SER A 39 4.27 -22.81 11.03
C SER A 39 3.96 -21.86 12.17
N THR A 40 4.66 -20.77 12.31
CA THR A 40 4.49 -19.91 13.44
C THR A 40 4.09 -18.48 13.11
N GLU A 41 4.22 -18.06 11.90
CA GLU A 41 3.92 -16.67 11.61
C GLU A 41 3.46 -16.40 10.20
N ILE A 42 2.92 -15.25 9.99
CA ILE A 42 2.46 -14.84 8.70
C ILE A 42 3.15 -13.55 8.34
N ARG A 43 3.59 -13.42 7.10
CA ARG A 43 4.19 -12.21 6.61
C ARG A 43 3.49 -11.82 5.32
N GLU A 44 3.40 -10.55 5.06
CA GLU A 44 2.79 -10.12 3.81
C GLU A 44 3.72 -9.20 3.06
N ILE A 45 3.71 -9.29 1.76
CA ILE A 45 4.51 -8.44 0.90
C ILE A 45 3.51 -7.78 0.00
N LYS A 46 3.36 -6.47 0.09
CA LYS A 46 2.39 -5.78 -0.73
C LYS A 46 3.05 -4.77 -1.63
N THR A 47 2.82 -4.87 -2.91
CA THR A 47 3.41 -3.97 -3.88
C THR A 47 2.35 -2.98 -4.32
N TYR A 48 2.65 -1.72 -4.19
CA TYR A 48 1.74 -0.67 -4.59
C TYR A 48 2.32 0.14 -5.73
N ILE A 49 1.49 0.54 -6.65
CA ILE A 49 1.95 1.41 -7.72
C ILE A 49 1.07 2.64 -7.72
N SER A 50 1.63 3.72 -8.17
CA SER A 50 0.92 4.95 -8.23
C SER A 50 0.01 4.91 -9.44
N GLU A 51 -1.21 5.35 -9.31
CA GLU A 51 -2.07 5.33 -10.42
C GLU A 51 -1.74 6.42 -11.39
N ASN A 52 -1.09 7.42 -11.00
CA ASN A 52 -0.79 8.49 -11.86
C ASN A 52 0.65 8.65 -12.24
N GLY A 53 1.45 7.72 -12.04
CA GLY A 53 2.84 7.87 -12.39
C GLY A 53 3.60 6.60 -12.27
N PRO A 54 4.89 6.64 -12.43
CA PRO A 54 5.70 5.45 -12.41
C PRO A 54 6.19 5.04 -11.04
N SER A 55 5.68 5.62 -10.00
CA SER A 55 6.16 5.31 -8.68
C SER A 55 5.66 3.98 -8.15
N CYS A 56 6.41 3.38 -7.30
CA CYS A 56 5.99 2.14 -6.67
C CYS A 56 6.62 2.01 -5.29
N ARG A 57 6.07 1.12 -4.49
CA ARG A 57 6.71 0.82 -3.20
C ARG A 57 6.34 -0.61 -2.80
N VAL A 58 7.18 -1.22 -2.01
CA VAL A 58 6.93 -2.55 -1.47
C VAL A 58 6.86 -2.43 0.03
N ASP A 59 5.74 -2.84 0.60
CA ASP A 59 5.55 -2.83 2.03
C ASP A 59 5.67 -4.25 2.54
N TYR A 60 6.35 -4.42 3.63
CA TYR A 60 6.55 -5.73 4.24
C TYR A 60 5.86 -5.68 5.59
N ILE A 61 4.97 -6.61 5.83
CA ILE A 61 4.22 -6.64 7.07
C ILE A 61 4.64 -7.84 7.88
N LYS A 62 5.13 -7.59 9.10
CA LYS A 62 5.60 -8.60 9.93
C LYS A 62 5.15 -8.31 11.31
N HIS A 63 4.54 -9.22 12.00
CA HIS A 63 4.06 -9.05 13.36
C HIS A 63 3.15 -7.83 13.49
N GLY A 64 2.34 -7.60 12.51
CA GLY A 64 1.42 -6.48 12.55
C GLY A 64 2.03 -5.13 12.25
N THR A 65 3.30 -5.08 11.96
CA THR A 65 3.97 -3.82 11.67
C THR A 65 4.29 -3.74 10.20
N THR A 66 3.96 -2.65 9.60
CA THR A 66 4.21 -2.43 8.19
C THR A 66 5.40 -1.52 7.98
N GLN A 67 6.31 -1.94 7.11
CA GLN A 67 7.43 -1.11 6.78
C GLN A 67 7.57 -1.06 5.30
N THR A 68 7.84 0.11 4.73
CA THR A 68 8.13 0.22 3.31
C THR A 68 9.60 -0.07 3.15
N ILE A 69 9.92 -1.17 2.50
CA ILE A 69 11.31 -1.57 2.40
C ILE A 69 11.94 -1.25 1.07
N TRP A 70 11.16 -1.01 0.04
CA TRP A 70 11.71 -0.58 -1.23
C TRP A 70 10.74 0.39 -1.87
N SER A 71 11.25 1.32 -2.63
CA SER A 71 10.40 2.23 -3.39
C SER A 71 11.18 2.79 -4.57
N SER A 72 10.49 3.27 -5.54
CA SER A 72 11.11 3.92 -6.68
C SER A 72 10.14 4.98 -7.15
N SER A 73 10.63 6.12 -7.54
CA SER A 73 9.76 7.15 -8.05
C SER A 73 9.68 7.10 -9.57
N THR A 74 10.48 6.29 -10.21
CA THR A 74 10.55 6.31 -11.66
C THR A 74 10.38 4.97 -12.34
N ASN A 75 10.42 3.89 -11.61
CA ASN A 75 10.41 2.59 -12.25
C ASN A 75 9.51 1.60 -11.53
N ARG A 76 8.28 1.40 -12.04
CA ARG A 76 7.38 0.51 -11.45
C ARG A 76 7.85 -0.89 -11.39
N SER A 77 8.59 -1.37 -12.39
CA SER A 77 9.00 -2.75 -12.39
C SER A 77 10.04 -3.06 -11.35
N TYR A 78 10.69 -2.05 -10.83
CA TYR A 78 11.68 -2.26 -9.79
C TYR A 78 11.01 -2.93 -8.59
N CYS A 79 9.84 -2.47 -8.21
CA CYS A 79 9.17 -3.02 -7.05
C CYS A 79 8.66 -4.43 -7.32
N ASP A 80 8.22 -4.71 -8.52
CA ASP A 80 7.76 -6.05 -8.83
C ASP A 80 8.89 -7.05 -8.66
N GLY A 81 10.04 -6.72 -9.14
CA GLY A 81 11.17 -7.63 -9.01
C GLY A 81 11.58 -7.81 -7.57
N LYS A 82 11.53 -6.73 -6.80
CA LYS A 82 11.94 -6.83 -5.40
C LYS A 82 10.93 -7.66 -4.61
N ALA A 83 9.67 -7.50 -4.88
CA ALA A 83 8.66 -8.27 -4.17
C ALA A 83 8.78 -9.75 -4.50
N SER A 84 9.00 -10.09 -5.74
CA SER A 84 9.13 -11.48 -6.13
C SER A 84 10.37 -12.10 -5.53
N ASN A 85 11.45 -11.36 -5.51
CA ASN A 85 12.65 -11.88 -4.92
C ASN A 85 12.51 -12.10 -3.44
N LEU A 86 11.82 -11.22 -2.75
CA LEU A 86 11.62 -11.38 -1.33
C LEU A 86 10.75 -12.60 -1.06
N ALA A 87 9.72 -12.80 -1.86
CA ALA A 87 8.87 -13.96 -1.70
C ALA A 87 9.69 -15.24 -1.89
N ALA A 88 10.59 -15.24 -2.87
CA ALA A 88 11.41 -16.39 -3.13
C ALA A 88 12.34 -16.65 -1.95
N ARG A 89 12.88 -15.62 -1.35
CA ARG A 89 13.75 -15.81 -0.26
C ARG A 89 13.03 -16.32 0.93
N LEU A 90 11.82 -15.84 1.20
CA LEU A 90 11.05 -16.34 2.32
C LEU A 90 10.70 -17.79 2.06
N GLY A 91 10.41 -18.12 0.81
CA GLY A 91 10.09 -19.49 0.47
C GLY A 91 11.24 -20.43 0.74
N ALA A 92 12.45 -19.95 0.55
CA ALA A 92 13.60 -20.78 0.79
C ALA A 92 13.82 -20.93 2.29
N GLY A 93 13.21 -20.12 3.09
CA GLY A 93 13.40 -20.15 4.51
C GLY A 93 12.23 -20.60 5.30
N ASN A 94 11.51 -21.55 4.85
CA ASN A 94 10.40 -22.11 5.58
C ASN A 94 9.06 -21.41 5.52
N PHE A 95 8.90 -20.47 4.65
CA PHE A 95 7.59 -19.88 4.45
C PHE A 95 7.01 -20.42 3.16
N SER A 96 5.71 -20.45 3.11
CA SER A 96 5.04 -20.84 1.89
C SER A 96 4.34 -19.59 1.41
N CYS A 97 4.76 -19.04 0.32
CA CYS A 97 4.22 -17.80 -0.20
C CYS A 97 3.26 -18.01 -1.33
N LYS A 98 2.11 -17.35 -1.27
CA LYS A 98 1.14 -17.44 -2.32
C LYS A 98 0.76 -16.06 -2.77
N PRO A 99 0.42 -15.88 -4.02
CA PRO A 99 0.02 -14.56 -4.50
C PRO A 99 -1.20 -14.09 -3.76
N LEU A 100 -1.24 -12.82 -3.45
CA LEU A 100 -2.34 -12.28 -2.74
C LEU A 100 -3.24 -11.58 -3.72
N HIS A 101 -4.44 -12.08 -3.91
CA HIS A 101 -5.32 -11.48 -4.84
C HIS A 101 -6.24 -10.55 -4.15
N LEU A 102 -6.04 -9.33 -4.26
CA LEU A 102 -6.84 -8.40 -3.64
C LEU A 102 -8.05 -8.02 -4.24
N GLN A 103 -8.35 -8.03 -5.25
CA GLN A 103 -9.48 -7.59 -5.83
C GLN A 103 -10.17 -8.54 -6.26
N GLY A 104 -10.71 -8.95 -6.09
CA GLY A 104 -11.45 -9.89 -6.50
C GLY A 104 -11.21 -10.36 -7.70
N SER A 105 -10.71 -10.12 -8.18
CA SER A 105 -10.49 -10.55 -9.38
C SER A 105 -10.04 -11.70 -9.49
N ASP A 106 -10.04 -12.06 -9.23
CA ASP A 106 -9.71 -13.10 -9.33
C ASP A 106 -10.12 -13.92 -9.93
N LYS A 107 -10.40 -14.17 -10.28
CA LYS A 107 -10.80 -14.93 -10.88
C LYS A 107 -10.08 -15.49 -11.39
N ASP A 108 -9.68 -15.67 -11.45
CA ASP A 108 -8.93 -16.25 -11.95
C ASP A 108 -8.70 -16.76 -11.93
#